data_fcfe48ef721f2840c33d6f2dca8e829d
#
_entry.id   fcfe48ef721f2840c33d6f2dca8e829d
#
_cell.length_a   1.000
_cell.length_b   1.000
_cell.length_c   1.000
_cell.angle_alpha   90.00
_cell.angle_beta   90.00
_cell.angle_gamma   90.00
#
_symmetry.space_group_name_H-M   'P 1'
#
loop_
_entity.id
_entity.type
_entity.pdbx_description
1 polymer ?
#
loop_
_entity_poly.entity_id
_entity_poly.type
_entity_poly.pdbx_seq_one_letter_code
_entity_poly.pdbx_strand_id
1 'polypeptide(L)'
;MDAIALFDRTILTRAARDSLIKLHPLRLIRNPVIFVTEVVAVVVTLLGLRAMVVGQPAGFAVAIAVWLWLTVIFATFAEAVAEGRGRARAESLRRARTDTMARRLLRPDDHALYDPVSAAELHVGDLVIVEAGDLIPSDGEIVEGMASVNESAVTGESAPVIREAGWDRSAVTGGTTVVSDWLVIRITAAAGAPSFWIA
;
A
#
# COMPACT_ATOMS: atom_id res chain seq x y z
N MET A 1 -10.50 4.98 17.18
CA MET A 1 -9.95 5.53 15.93
C MET A 1 -8.75 6.37 16.32
N ASP A 2 -7.62 5.71 16.55
CA ASP A 2 -6.39 6.41 16.87
C ASP A 2 -5.85 7.00 15.56
N ALA A 3 -5.90 8.34 15.51
CA ALA A 3 -5.22 9.08 14.47
C ALA A 3 -3.76 8.58 14.47
N ILE A 4 -3.37 7.84 13.44
CA ILE A 4 -1.98 7.50 13.17
C ILE A 4 -1.25 8.82 13.26
N ALA A 5 -0.45 8.98 14.31
CA ALA A 5 0.20 10.24 14.63
C ALA A 5 0.95 10.68 13.37
N LEU A 6 0.54 11.82 12.81
CA LEU A 6 1.06 12.39 11.57
C LEU A 6 2.58 12.56 11.59
N PHE A 7 3.20 12.35 12.77
CA PHE A 7 4.61 12.47 13.06
C PHE A 7 5.13 11.32 13.93
N ASP A 8 4.93 10.06 13.48
CA ASP A 8 5.63 8.96 14.14
C ASP A 8 7.14 9.14 13.96
N ARG A 9 7.86 9.27 15.08
CA ARG A 9 9.32 9.48 15.10
C ARG A 9 10.07 8.42 14.31
N THR A 10 9.55 7.21 14.27
CA THR A 10 10.16 6.10 13.53
C THR A 10 10.04 6.28 12.02
N ILE A 11 8.90 6.82 11.55
CA ILE A 11 8.68 7.13 10.13
C ILE A 11 9.56 8.31 9.73
N LEU A 12 9.64 9.36 10.56
CA LEU A 12 10.45 10.56 10.27
C LEU A 12 11.95 10.25 10.22
N THR A 13 12.48 9.46 11.16
CA THR A 13 13.89 9.10 11.17
C THR A 13 14.28 8.19 10.00
N ARG A 14 13.42 7.26 9.63
CA ARG A 14 13.60 6.43 8.42
C ARG A 14 13.51 7.29 7.16
N ALA A 15 12.52 8.17 7.06
CA ALA A 15 12.37 9.07 5.92
C ALA A 15 13.58 10.01 5.76
N ALA A 16 14.13 10.54 6.85
CA ALA A 16 15.34 11.38 6.82
C ALA A 16 16.57 10.60 6.32
N ARG A 17 16.74 9.35 6.77
CA ARG A 17 17.82 8.49 6.29
C ARG A 17 17.63 8.08 4.82
N ASP A 18 16.39 7.71 4.46
CA ASP A 18 16.06 7.29 3.10
C ASP A 18 16.13 8.45 2.11
N SER A 19 15.84 9.69 2.52
CA SER A 19 16.00 10.88 1.67
C SER A 19 17.47 11.09 1.27
N LEU A 20 18.43 10.88 2.20
CA LEU A 20 19.85 10.97 1.88
C LEU A 20 20.34 9.86 0.95
N ILE A 21 19.78 8.64 1.09
CA ILE A 21 20.11 7.51 0.21
C ILE A 21 19.45 7.69 -1.18
N LYS A 22 18.33 8.38 -1.25
CA LYS A 22 17.60 8.68 -2.50
C LYS A 22 18.23 9.79 -3.33
N LEU A 23 19.16 10.58 -2.77
CA LEU A 23 20.01 11.52 -3.53
C LEU A 23 20.94 10.82 -4.55
N HIS A 24 20.85 9.48 -4.67
CA HIS A 24 21.60 8.77 -5.71
C HIS A 24 20.95 8.97 -7.08
N PRO A 25 21.66 9.53 -8.09
CA PRO A 25 21.08 10.00 -9.36
C PRO A 25 20.31 8.93 -10.15
N LEU A 26 20.70 7.66 -10.05
CA LEU A 26 19.99 6.55 -10.70
C LEU A 26 18.57 6.28 -10.15
N ARG A 27 18.27 6.72 -8.93
CA ARG A 27 16.93 6.59 -8.34
C ARG A 27 16.04 7.79 -8.67
N LEU A 28 16.64 8.97 -8.82
CA LEU A 28 15.93 10.19 -9.16
C LEU A 28 15.40 10.23 -10.60
N ILE A 29 15.92 9.40 -11.51
CA ILE A 29 15.38 9.25 -12.88
C ILE A 29 13.89 8.87 -12.88
N ARG A 30 13.40 8.22 -11.80
CA ARG A 30 11.97 7.92 -11.66
C ARG A 30 11.10 9.15 -11.41
N ASN A 31 11.69 10.25 -10.92
CA ASN A 31 11.01 11.51 -10.74
C ASN A 31 11.74 12.60 -11.54
N PRO A 32 11.36 12.82 -12.82
CA PRO A 32 12.11 13.66 -13.73
C PRO A 32 12.23 15.11 -13.26
N VAL A 33 11.25 15.62 -12.48
CA VAL A 33 11.27 16.99 -11.97
C VAL A 33 12.37 17.15 -10.92
N ILE A 34 12.46 16.23 -9.95
CA ILE A 34 13.49 16.28 -8.90
C ILE A 34 14.87 16.05 -9.52
N PHE A 35 14.98 15.13 -10.48
CA PHE A 35 16.22 14.85 -11.20
C PHE A 35 16.77 16.10 -11.91
N VAL A 36 15.93 16.81 -12.67
CA VAL A 36 16.36 18.05 -13.36
C VAL A 36 16.77 19.11 -12.35
N THR A 37 16.03 19.28 -11.25
CA THR A 37 16.35 20.24 -10.19
C THR A 37 17.70 19.91 -9.54
N GLU A 38 18.00 18.63 -9.29
CA GLU A 38 19.29 18.18 -8.75
C GLU A 38 20.44 18.48 -9.72
N VAL A 39 20.27 18.17 -11.01
CA VAL A 39 21.29 18.46 -12.03
C VAL A 39 21.57 19.96 -12.07
N VAL A 40 20.55 20.81 -12.05
CA VAL A 40 20.71 22.26 -12.00
C VAL A 40 21.41 22.70 -10.71
N ALA A 41 21.07 22.12 -9.57
CA ALA A 41 21.72 22.41 -8.29
C ALA A 41 23.23 22.11 -8.33
N VAL A 42 23.60 20.95 -8.90
CA VAL A 42 25.02 20.59 -9.09
C VAL A 42 25.75 21.58 -10.01
N VAL A 43 25.16 21.91 -11.16
CA VAL A 43 25.74 22.86 -12.12
C VAL A 43 25.96 24.24 -11.49
N VAL A 44 24.93 24.77 -10.79
CA VAL A 44 25.03 26.06 -10.11
C VAL A 44 26.07 26.04 -9.00
N THR A 45 26.17 24.92 -8.26
CA THR A 45 27.21 24.74 -7.23
C THR A 45 28.61 24.80 -7.84
N LEU A 46 28.84 24.08 -8.96
CA LEU A 46 30.13 24.11 -9.65
C LEU A 46 30.48 25.50 -10.21
N LEU A 47 29.50 26.22 -10.74
CA LEU A 47 29.70 27.59 -11.22
C LEU A 47 30.01 28.56 -10.06
N GLY A 48 29.36 28.42 -8.92
CA GLY A 48 29.64 29.19 -7.71
C GLY A 48 31.05 28.94 -7.17
N LEU A 49 31.48 27.66 -7.10
CA LEU A 49 32.82 27.28 -6.69
C LEU A 49 33.89 27.84 -7.65
N ARG A 50 33.65 27.77 -8.96
CA ARG A 50 34.54 28.36 -9.98
C ARG A 50 34.66 29.86 -9.80
N ALA A 51 33.53 30.57 -9.57
CA ALA A 51 33.53 32.01 -9.35
C ALA A 51 34.38 32.38 -8.12
N MET A 52 34.31 31.62 -7.01
CA MET A 52 35.11 31.82 -5.84
C MET A 52 36.62 31.66 -6.12
N VAL A 53 37.00 30.61 -6.88
CA VAL A 53 38.40 30.32 -7.22
C VAL A 53 39.00 31.44 -8.09
N VAL A 54 38.22 32.00 -9.00
CA VAL A 54 38.65 33.07 -9.94
C VAL A 54 38.55 34.47 -9.33
N GLY A 55 38.10 34.58 -8.06
CA GLY A 55 37.97 35.88 -7.38
C GLY A 55 36.78 36.72 -7.86
N GLN A 56 35.76 36.09 -8.49
CA GLN A 56 34.52 36.77 -8.91
C GLN A 56 33.47 36.72 -7.79
N PRO A 57 32.49 37.66 -7.77
CA PRO A 57 31.45 37.67 -6.77
C PRO A 57 30.55 36.42 -6.94
N ALA A 58 30.63 35.49 -5.99
CA ALA A 58 29.92 34.20 -6.02
C ALA A 58 28.64 34.18 -5.17
N GLY A 59 28.34 35.24 -4.41
CA GLY A 59 27.26 35.25 -3.41
C GLY A 59 25.89 34.88 -3.96
N PHE A 60 25.54 35.36 -5.16
CA PHE A 60 24.28 35.05 -5.80
C PHE A 60 24.18 33.57 -6.23
N ALA A 61 25.25 33.04 -6.83
CA ALA A 61 25.29 31.63 -7.24
C ALA A 61 25.20 30.69 -6.03
N VAL A 62 25.90 31.02 -4.92
CA VAL A 62 25.85 30.26 -3.69
C VAL A 62 24.44 30.29 -3.08
N ALA A 63 23.79 31.45 -3.04
CA ALA A 63 22.43 31.57 -2.52
C ALA A 63 21.43 30.69 -3.31
N ILE A 64 21.53 30.71 -4.65
CA ILE A 64 20.71 29.84 -5.51
C ILE A 64 21.03 28.37 -5.27
N ALA A 65 22.30 27.99 -5.20
CA ALA A 65 22.70 26.62 -4.95
C ALA A 65 22.10 26.08 -3.63
N VAL A 66 22.23 26.87 -2.54
CA VAL A 66 21.64 26.51 -1.23
C VAL A 66 20.15 26.32 -1.33
N TRP A 67 19.44 27.22 -2.02
CA TRP A 67 17.99 27.13 -2.19
C TRP A 67 17.56 25.90 -3.00
N LEU A 68 18.28 25.58 -4.07
CA LEU A 68 18.02 24.40 -4.90
C LEU A 68 18.25 23.10 -4.11
N TRP A 69 19.36 23.02 -3.36
CA TRP A 69 19.63 21.84 -2.50
C TRP A 69 18.57 21.68 -1.42
N LEU A 70 18.13 22.75 -0.80
CA LEU A 70 17.04 22.71 0.18
C LEU A 70 15.75 22.20 -0.44
N THR A 71 15.43 22.63 -1.68
CA THR A 71 14.26 22.16 -2.43
C THR A 71 14.37 20.68 -2.74
N VAL A 72 15.50 20.17 -3.21
CA VAL A 72 15.72 18.75 -3.51
C VAL A 72 15.60 17.90 -2.25
N ILE A 73 16.22 18.31 -1.15
CA ILE A 73 16.16 17.60 0.14
C ILE A 73 14.71 17.56 0.65
N PHE A 74 13.99 18.67 0.58
CA PHE A 74 12.60 18.71 1.03
C PHE A 74 11.70 17.84 0.14
N ALA A 75 11.87 17.88 -1.18
CA ALA A 75 11.09 17.08 -2.12
C ALA A 75 11.32 15.58 -1.91
N THR A 76 12.58 15.14 -1.78
CA THR A 76 12.92 13.73 -1.52
C THR A 76 12.43 13.26 -0.14
N PHE A 77 12.45 14.13 0.85
CA PHE A 77 11.88 13.84 2.17
C PHE A 77 10.37 13.66 2.10
N ALA A 78 9.66 14.58 1.45
CA ALA A 78 8.20 14.49 1.27
C ALA A 78 7.79 13.22 0.53
N GLU A 79 8.52 12.84 -0.52
CA GLU A 79 8.33 11.58 -1.25
C GLU A 79 8.56 10.35 -0.36
N ALA A 80 9.64 10.34 0.44
CA ALA A 80 9.94 9.24 1.36
C ALA A 80 8.84 9.07 2.43
N VAL A 81 8.29 10.18 2.95
CA VAL A 81 7.16 10.15 3.88
C VAL A 81 5.90 9.58 3.22
N ALA A 82 5.59 10.00 1.99
CA ALA A 82 4.43 9.52 1.25
C ALA A 82 4.52 8.01 0.97
N GLU A 83 5.67 7.52 0.50
CA GLU A 83 5.92 6.08 0.30
C GLU A 83 5.85 5.29 1.61
N GLY A 84 6.43 5.82 2.70
CA GLY A 84 6.40 5.17 4.02
C GLY A 84 4.98 4.94 4.51
N ARG A 85 4.08 5.89 4.28
CA ARG A 85 2.66 5.76 4.62
C ARG A 85 1.95 4.71 3.76
N GLY A 86 2.22 4.68 2.46
CA GLY A 86 1.67 3.68 1.54
C GLY A 86 2.08 2.26 1.94
N ARG A 87 3.36 2.06 2.25
CA ARG A 87 3.88 0.76 2.72
C ARG A 87 3.29 0.33 4.06
N ALA A 88 3.19 1.24 5.03
CA ALA A 88 2.61 0.95 6.34
C ALA A 88 1.13 0.52 6.22
N ARG A 89 0.38 1.16 5.33
CA ARG A 89 -1.03 0.82 5.06
C ARG A 89 -1.16 -0.56 4.40
N ALA A 90 -0.34 -0.84 3.39
CA ALA A 90 -0.31 -2.15 2.73
C ALA A 90 0.10 -3.27 3.69
N GLU A 91 1.08 -3.03 4.56
CA GLU A 91 1.53 -3.98 5.57
C GLU A 91 0.47 -4.24 6.64
N SER A 92 -0.26 -3.21 7.08
CA SER A 92 -1.37 -3.35 8.04
C SER A 92 -2.50 -4.20 7.46
N LEU A 93 -2.87 -3.98 6.20
CA LEU A 93 -3.87 -4.80 5.50
C LEU A 93 -3.39 -6.25 5.33
N ARG A 94 -2.12 -6.44 5.00
CA ARG A 94 -1.55 -7.78 4.85
C ARG A 94 -1.56 -8.56 6.17
N ARG A 95 -1.20 -7.93 7.29
CA ARG A 95 -1.26 -8.56 8.62
C ARG A 95 -2.69 -8.91 9.01
N ALA A 96 -3.65 -8.02 8.81
CA ALA A 96 -5.05 -8.28 9.09
C ALA A 96 -5.55 -9.53 8.34
N ARG A 97 -5.11 -9.73 7.08
CA ARG A 97 -5.43 -10.94 6.30
C ARG A 97 -4.81 -12.21 6.88
N THR A 98 -3.55 -12.14 7.31
CA THR A 98 -2.79 -13.32 7.77
C THR A 98 -3.27 -13.81 9.15
N ASP A 99 -3.68 -12.89 10.03
CA ASP A 99 -4.12 -13.20 11.40
C ASP A 99 -5.60 -13.58 11.49
N THR A 100 -6.32 -13.59 10.35
CA THR A 100 -7.76 -13.93 10.32
C THR A 100 -7.94 -15.45 10.36
N MET A 101 -8.87 -15.90 11.21
CA MET A 101 -9.35 -17.29 11.19
C MET A 101 -10.41 -17.46 10.11
N ALA A 102 -10.30 -18.52 9.35
CA ALA A 102 -11.24 -18.88 8.30
C ALA A 102 -11.99 -20.17 8.65
N ARG A 103 -13.26 -20.24 8.30
CA ARG A 103 -14.09 -21.44 8.44
C ARG A 103 -14.05 -22.21 7.11
N ARG A 104 -13.08 -23.11 6.97
CA ARG A 104 -12.92 -23.93 5.77
C ARG A 104 -13.95 -25.04 5.77
N LEU A 105 -14.80 -25.10 4.75
CA LEU A 105 -15.81 -26.15 4.60
C LEU A 105 -15.14 -27.49 4.31
N LEU A 106 -15.57 -28.53 5.05
CA LEU A 106 -15.15 -29.92 4.83
C LEU A 106 -16.01 -30.59 3.74
N ARG A 107 -17.24 -30.10 3.54
CA ARG A 107 -18.15 -30.53 2.47
C ARG A 107 -18.83 -29.31 1.86
N PRO A 108 -18.93 -29.24 0.55
CA PRO A 108 -19.60 -28.12 -0.13
C PRO A 108 -21.06 -27.93 0.27
N ASP A 109 -21.77 -29.03 0.53
CA ASP A 109 -23.23 -29.05 0.77
C ASP A 109 -23.60 -28.89 2.26
N ASP A 110 -22.64 -28.82 3.17
CA ASP A 110 -22.88 -28.74 4.61
C ASP A 110 -22.12 -27.55 5.25
N HIS A 111 -22.79 -26.44 5.36
CA HIS A 111 -22.24 -25.20 5.92
C HIS A 111 -21.98 -25.26 7.43
N ALA A 112 -22.56 -26.23 8.14
CA ALA A 112 -22.31 -26.42 9.56
C ALA A 112 -21.03 -27.19 9.84
N LEU A 113 -20.49 -27.92 8.84
CA LEU A 113 -19.32 -28.74 8.97
C LEU A 113 -18.08 -28.03 8.40
N TYR A 114 -17.38 -27.29 9.25
CA TYR A 114 -16.17 -26.55 8.89
C TYR A 114 -15.02 -26.80 9.85
N ASP A 115 -13.81 -26.59 9.37
CA ASP A 115 -12.56 -26.63 10.12
C ASP A 115 -12.03 -25.20 10.28
N PRO A 116 -11.87 -24.68 11.51
CA PRO A 116 -11.29 -23.36 11.72
C PRO A 116 -9.79 -23.39 11.48
N VAL A 117 -9.33 -22.75 10.42
CA VAL A 117 -7.93 -22.68 10.01
C VAL A 117 -7.45 -21.24 9.96
N SER A 118 -6.15 -21.01 10.07
CA SER A 118 -5.58 -19.71 9.78
C SER A 118 -5.76 -19.37 8.29
N ALA A 119 -6.06 -18.12 7.96
CA ALA A 119 -6.12 -17.69 6.57
C ALA A 119 -4.80 -17.96 5.82
N ALA A 120 -3.67 -18.00 6.52
CA ALA A 120 -2.37 -18.34 5.95
C ALA A 120 -2.27 -19.81 5.47
N GLU A 121 -3.11 -20.69 5.99
CA GLU A 121 -3.13 -22.13 5.66
C GLU A 121 -4.12 -22.44 4.51
N LEU A 122 -4.85 -21.44 4.03
CA LEU A 122 -5.77 -21.61 2.92
C LEU A 122 -5.02 -21.83 1.60
N HIS A 123 -5.51 -22.77 0.82
CA HIS A 123 -5.01 -23.10 -0.51
C HIS A 123 -6.02 -22.69 -1.59
N VAL A 124 -5.52 -22.47 -2.80
CA VAL A 124 -6.37 -22.25 -3.96
C VAL A 124 -7.29 -23.46 -4.16
N GLY A 125 -8.59 -23.17 -4.27
CA GLY A 125 -9.64 -24.18 -4.39
C GLY A 125 -10.37 -24.50 -3.10
N ASP A 126 -9.84 -24.11 -1.92
CA ASP A 126 -10.55 -24.29 -0.65
C ASP A 126 -11.86 -23.50 -0.66
N LEU A 127 -12.89 -24.06 -0.04
CA LEU A 127 -14.17 -23.41 0.18
C LEU A 127 -14.21 -22.88 1.62
N VAL A 128 -14.56 -21.61 1.77
CA VAL A 128 -14.71 -20.97 3.09
C VAL A 128 -16.08 -20.35 3.21
N ILE A 129 -16.68 -20.44 4.38
CA ILE A 129 -17.92 -19.73 4.71
C ILE A 129 -17.59 -18.49 5.53
N VAL A 130 -18.18 -17.36 5.16
CA VAL A 130 -18.11 -16.09 5.88
C VAL A 130 -19.52 -15.55 6.11
N GLU A 131 -19.74 -14.94 7.28
CA GLU A 131 -21.03 -14.38 7.70
C GLU A 131 -20.89 -12.91 8.05
N ALA A 132 -22.01 -12.26 8.32
CA ALA A 132 -22.03 -10.85 8.74
C ALA A 132 -21.10 -10.61 9.94
N GLY A 133 -20.18 -9.65 9.79
CA GLY A 133 -19.13 -9.32 10.77
C GLY A 133 -17.77 -9.96 10.49
N ASP A 134 -17.72 -10.98 9.65
CA ASP A 134 -16.46 -11.65 9.32
C ASP A 134 -15.61 -10.85 8.32
N LEU A 135 -14.30 -10.99 8.43
CA LEU A 135 -13.35 -10.59 7.42
C LEU A 135 -13.22 -11.71 6.38
N ILE A 136 -13.27 -11.34 5.10
CA ILE A 136 -12.96 -12.25 4.00
C ILE A 136 -11.47 -12.61 4.07
N PRO A 137 -11.12 -13.91 4.25
CA PRO A 137 -9.76 -14.30 4.62
C PRO A 137 -8.75 -14.18 3.47
N SER A 138 -9.20 -14.35 2.23
CA SER A 138 -8.35 -14.26 1.03
C SER A 138 -9.17 -13.89 -0.19
N ASP A 139 -8.47 -13.57 -1.29
CA ASP A 139 -9.13 -13.29 -2.56
C ASP A 139 -9.80 -14.56 -3.09
N GLY A 140 -11.01 -14.42 -3.62
CA GLY A 140 -11.80 -15.57 -4.03
C GLY A 140 -12.97 -15.23 -4.95
N GLU A 141 -13.71 -16.27 -5.29
CA GLU A 141 -14.93 -16.20 -6.07
C GLU A 141 -16.09 -16.77 -5.26
N ILE A 142 -17.19 -16.05 -5.19
CA ILE A 142 -18.41 -16.52 -4.53
C ILE A 142 -19.01 -17.65 -5.36
N VAL A 143 -19.22 -18.79 -4.72
CA VAL A 143 -19.86 -19.97 -5.32
C VAL A 143 -21.30 -20.12 -4.85
N GLU A 144 -21.64 -19.55 -3.68
CA GLU A 144 -22.98 -19.61 -3.12
C GLU A 144 -23.24 -18.41 -2.20
N GLY A 145 -24.47 -17.93 -2.15
CA GLY A 145 -24.92 -16.84 -1.29
C GLY A 145 -24.91 -15.48 -1.96
N MET A 146 -25.40 -14.50 -1.21
CA MET A 146 -25.43 -13.08 -1.56
C MET A 146 -25.29 -12.27 -0.28
N ALA A 147 -24.41 -11.27 -0.27
CA ALA A 147 -24.15 -10.45 0.90
C ALA A 147 -23.75 -9.03 0.52
N SER A 148 -23.94 -8.10 1.45
CA SER A 148 -23.33 -6.78 1.38
C SER A 148 -21.92 -6.84 1.94
N VAL A 149 -20.94 -6.35 1.18
CA VAL A 149 -19.52 -6.35 1.54
C VAL A 149 -19.01 -4.92 1.62
N ASN A 150 -18.35 -4.58 2.72
CA ASN A 150 -17.67 -3.30 2.89
C ASN A 150 -16.24 -3.42 2.34
N GLU A 151 -15.99 -2.78 1.23
CA GLU A 151 -14.69 -2.77 0.53
C GLU A 151 -13.87 -1.50 0.80
N SER A 152 -14.30 -0.65 1.73
CA SER A 152 -13.65 0.63 2.01
C SER A 152 -12.16 0.53 2.38
N ALA A 153 -11.73 -0.60 2.94
CA ALA A 153 -10.33 -0.85 3.26
C ALA A 153 -9.44 -0.95 2.01
N VAL A 154 -10.02 -1.36 0.86
CA VAL A 154 -9.32 -1.58 -0.41
C VAL A 154 -9.60 -0.46 -1.40
N THR A 155 -10.87 -0.14 -1.63
CA THR A 155 -11.30 0.85 -2.64
C THR A 155 -11.31 2.29 -2.11
N GLY A 156 -11.41 2.46 -0.79
CA GLY A 156 -11.61 3.76 -0.14
C GLY A 156 -13.07 4.25 -0.18
N GLU A 157 -13.98 3.52 -0.83
CA GLU A 157 -15.41 3.84 -0.88
C GLU A 157 -16.12 3.33 0.36
N SER A 158 -16.93 4.20 1.00
CA SER A 158 -17.60 3.86 2.26
C SER A 158 -18.93 3.11 2.08
N ALA A 159 -19.47 3.05 0.85
CA ALA A 159 -20.72 2.37 0.58
C ALA A 159 -20.51 0.87 0.42
N PRO A 160 -21.27 0.01 1.15
CA PRO A 160 -21.20 -1.43 0.94
C PRO A 160 -21.67 -1.81 -0.47
N VAL A 161 -21.04 -2.82 -1.06
CA VAL A 161 -21.35 -3.35 -2.39
C VAL A 161 -22.02 -4.70 -2.24
N ILE A 162 -23.08 -4.97 -3.02
CA ILE A 162 -23.72 -6.28 -3.07
C ILE A 162 -22.85 -7.22 -3.89
N ARG A 163 -22.46 -8.34 -3.29
CA ARG A 163 -21.71 -9.43 -3.90
C ARG A 163 -22.56 -10.70 -3.90
N GLU A 164 -22.54 -11.44 -5.00
CA GLU A 164 -23.40 -12.63 -5.20
C GLU A 164 -22.71 -13.66 -6.07
N ALA A 165 -23.14 -14.92 -5.98
CA ALA A 165 -22.66 -15.98 -6.85
C ALA A 165 -23.06 -15.73 -8.30
N GLY A 166 -22.13 -15.90 -9.24
CA GLY A 166 -22.34 -15.75 -10.68
C GLY A 166 -21.70 -14.49 -11.27
N TRP A 167 -21.34 -14.54 -12.54
CA TRP A 167 -20.76 -13.52 -13.44
C TRP A 167 -19.84 -12.46 -12.81
N ASP A 168 -20.16 -11.17 -12.96
CA ASP A 168 -19.28 -10.04 -12.68
C ASP A 168 -19.22 -9.61 -11.20
N ARG A 169 -20.14 -10.09 -10.36
CA ARG A 169 -20.22 -9.74 -8.92
C ARG A 169 -19.71 -10.82 -7.99
N SER A 170 -19.19 -11.92 -8.53
CA SER A 170 -18.71 -13.06 -7.75
C SER A 170 -17.31 -12.86 -7.16
N ALA A 171 -16.50 -11.96 -7.69
CA ALA A 171 -15.17 -11.72 -7.18
C ALA A 171 -15.18 -10.96 -5.85
N VAL A 172 -14.40 -11.45 -4.88
CA VAL A 172 -14.23 -10.81 -3.57
C VAL A 172 -12.75 -10.67 -3.22
N THR A 173 -12.44 -9.64 -2.48
CA THR A 173 -11.08 -9.32 -2.06
C THR A 173 -10.88 -9.60 -0.58
N GLY A 174 -9.83 -10.33 -0.24
CA GLY A 174 -9.46 -10.59 1.13
C GLY A 174 -9.17 -9.31 1.92
N GLY A 175 -9.56 -9.29 3.21
CA GLY A 175 -9.46 -8.13 4.10
C GLY A 175 -10.63 -7.15 3.98
N THR A 176 -11.66 -7.45 3.18
CA THR A 176 -12.95 -6.78 3.18
C THR A 176 -13.88 -7.43 4.21
N THR A 177 -14.93 -6.71 4.64
CA THR A 177 -15.82 -7.17 5.72
C THR A 177 -17.21 -7.46 5.18
N VAL A 178 -17.77 -8.62 5.49
CA VAL A 178 -19.17 -8.95 5.22
C VAL A 178 -20.06 -8.16 6.18
N VAL A 179 -21.03 -7.42 5.67
CA VAL A 179 -21.93 -6.55 6.46
C VAL A 179 -23.25 -7.22 6.75
N SER A 180 -23.77 -7.99 5.81
CA SER A 180 -25.04 -8.71 5.98
C SER A 180 -24.94 -10.09 5.34
N ASP A 181 -25.79 -11.01 5.78
CA ASP A 181 -25.96 -12.34 5.23
C ASP A 181 -24.68 -13.21 5.26
N TRP A 182 -24.50 -14.11 4.31
CA TRP A 182 -23.38 -15.05 4.27
C TRP A 182 -22.96 -15.32 2.82
N LEU A 183 -21.70 -15.78 2.66
CA LEU A 183 -21.11 -16.19 1.39
C LEU A 183 -20.31 -17.47 1.56
N VAL A 184 -20.38 -18.35 0.58
CA VAL A 184 -19.38 -19.40 0.37
C VAL A 184 -18.45 -18.95 -0.74
N ILE A 185 -17.16 -18.88 -0.41
CA ILE A 185 -16.11 -18.35 -1.27
C ILE A 185 -15.13 -19.47 -1.60
N ARG A 186 -14.85 -19.65 -2.90
CA ARG A 186 -13.74 -20.48 -3.37
C ARG A 186 -12.50 -19.62 -3.42
N ILE A 187 -11.45 -19.99 -2.72
CA ILE A 187 -10.17 -19.27 -2.68
C ILE A 187 -9.49 -19.35 -4.05
N THR A 188 -9.12 -18.22 -4.62
CA THR A 188 -8.44 -18.11 -5.92
C THR A 188 -6.98 -17.70 -5.81
N ALA A 189 -6.57 -17.12 -4.68
CA ALA A 189 -5.19 -16.76 -4.43
C ALA A 189 -4.79 -17.17 -3.02
N ALA A 190 -3.56 -17.65 -2.84
CA ALA A 190 -3.02 -17.96 -1.51
C ALA A 190 -2.90 -16.69 -0.66
N ALA A 191 -3.05 -16.81 0.66
CA ALA A 191 -2.92 -15.70 1.58
C ALA A 191 -1.56 -14.99 1.39
N GLY A 192 -1.60 -13.69 1.09
CA GLY A 192 -0.40 -12.88 0.85
C GLY A 192 0.14 -12.88 -0.58
N ALA A 193 -0.47 -13.60 -1.52
CA ALA A 193 -0.19 -13.43 -2.94
C ALA A 193 -0.64 -12.01 -3.39
N PRO A 194 0.08 -11.36 -4.31
CA PRO A 194 -0.39 -10.10 -4.87
C PRO A 194 -1.72 -10.35 -5.58
N SER A 195 -2.76 -9.56 -5.25
CA SER A 195 -4.05 -9.64 -5.89
C SER A 195 -3.91 -9.38 -7.39
N PHE A 196 -4.38 -10.32 -8.21
CA PHE A 196 -4.24 -10.30 -9.67
C PHE A 196 -5.09 -9.22 -10.37
N TRP A 197 -5.92 -8.48 -9.61
CA TRP A 197 -6.93 -7.55 -10.13
C TRP A 197 -6.53 -6.07 -10.08
N ILE A 198 -5.24 -5.76 -9.71
CA ILE A 198 -4.71 -4.41 -9.77
C ILE A 198 -3.70 -4.35 -10.93
N ALA A 199 -4.21 -4.37 -12.13
CA ALA A 199 -3.47 -4.01 -13.35
C ALA A 199 -4.27 -2.98 -14.14
#